data_bf4e563a6ff37574e5b7e91194fda04b
#
_entry.id   bf4e563a6ff37574e5b7e91194fda04b
#
_cell.length_a   1.000
_cell.length_b   1.000
_cell.length_c   1.000
_cell.angle_alpha   90.00
_cell.angle_beta   90.00
_cell.angle_gamma   90.00
#
_symmetry.space_group_name_H-M   'P 1'
#
loop_
_entity.id
_entity.type
_entity.pdbx_description
1 polymer ?
#
loop_
_entity_poly.entity_id
_entity_poly.type
_entity_poly.pdbx_seq_one_letter_code
_entity_poly.pdbx_strand_id
1 'polypeptide(L)'
;MNSIPIKNQFIYLGVAFFILLSVMPWITAKELSFKIIHFYTIYFGIVNTFIGGTFWWNSGLKDSNYNHLISIISSLVACFSIFISLSSIALSILINLMLLNLLSLYENNFLRDKVKFQNYIVTRNMATYLVTLTAILQIAFLFNPYLTNSS
;
A
#
# COMPACT_ATOMS: atom_id res chain seq x y z
N MET A 1 -8.54 8.52 28.65
CA MET A 1 -7.86 8.49 27.34
C MET A 1 -7.60 7.03 26.99
N ASN A 2 -8.35 6.44 26.05
CA ASN A 2 -8.10 5.08 25.62
C ASN A 2 -6.82 5.07 24.78
N SER A 3 -5.76 4.45 25.31
CA SER A 3 -4.51 4.27 24.55
C SER A 3 -4.78 3.47 23.29
N ILE A 4 -4.46 4.07 22.14
CA ILE A 4 -4.53 3.36 20.85
C ILE A 4 -3.62 2.13 20.96
N PRO A 5 -4.11 0.92 20.67
CA PRO A 5 -3.28 -0.28 20.75
C PRO A 5 -2.05 -0.12 19.83
N ILE A 6 -0.89 -0.54 20.30
CA ILE A 6 0.42 -0.35 19.64
C ILE A 6 0.38 -0.77 18.16
N LYS A 7 -0.34 -1.86 17.84
CA LYS A 7 -0.51 -2.32 16.44
C LYS A 7 -1.14 -1.27 15.52
N ASN A 8 -2.11 -0.50 16.02
CA ASN A 8 -2.76 0.54 15.24
C ASN A 8 -1.85 1.77 15.06
N GLN A 9 -0.97 2.05 16.01
CA GLN A 9 0.00 3.15 15.90
C GLN A 9 0.96 2.93 14.72
N PHE A 10 1.44 1.70 14.51
CA PHE A 10 2.30 1.38 13.36
C PHE A 10 1.58 1.52 12.01
N ILE A 11 0.29 1.19 11.95
CA ILE A 11 -0.52 1.38 10.75
C ILE A 11 -0.61 2.87 10.41
N TYR A 12 -0.93 3.72 11.40
CA TYR A 12 -1.00 5.18 11.19
C TYR A 12 0.33 5.80 10.81
N LEU A 13 1.43 5.32 11.39
CA LEU A 13 2.79 5.78 11.02
C LEU A 13 3.09 5.47 9.55
N GLY A 14 2.76 4.25 9.10
CA GLY A 14 2.93 3.86 7.71
C GLY A 14 2.09 4.72 6.75
N VAL A 15 0.83 5.01 7.11
CA VAL A 15 -0.06 5.89 6.34
C VAL A 15 0.45 7.33 6.29
N ALA A 16 0.93 7.86 7.42
CA ALA A 16 1.50 9.20 7.49
C ALA A 16 2.69 9.37 6.52
N PHE A 17 3.51 8.33 6.39
CA PHE A 17 4.61 8.32 5.44
C PHE A 17 4.14 8.32 3.98
N PHE A 18 3.07 7.58 3.64
CA PHE A 18 2.44 7.66 2.31
C PHE A 18 1.91 9.06 2.01
N ILE A 19 1.24 9.70 2.97
CA ILE A 19 0.73 11.07 2.80
C ILE A 19 1.89 12.03 2.54
N LEU A 20 2.94 11.97 3.35
CA LEU A 20 4.12 12.81 3.19
C LEU A 20 4.73 12.65 1.79
N LEU A 21 4.98 11.42 1.38
CA LEU A 21 5.54 11.13 0.04
C LEU A 21 4.60 11.54 -1.09
N SER A 22 3.28 11.61 -0.87
CA SER A 22 2.32 12.00 -1.91
C SER A 22 2.21 13.52 -2.10
N VAL A 23 2.48 14.30 -1.06
CA VAL A 23 2.43 15.76 -1.10
C VAL A 23 3.75 16.36 -1.58
N MET A 24 4.90 15.77 -1.21
CA MET A 24 6.22 16.31 -1.55
C MET A 24 6.45 16.57 -3.04
N PRO A 25 6.03 15.74 -4.01
CA PRO A 25 6.22 16.00 -5.43
C PRO A 25 5.58 17.31 -5.92
N TRP A 26 4.49 17.76 -5.27
CA TRP A 26 3.77 18.97 -5.66
C TRP A 26 4.48 20.27 -5.27
N ILE A 27 5.43 20.21 -4.32
CA ILE A 27 6.15 21.36 -3.77
C ILE A 27 7.65 21.35 -4.08
N THR A 28 8.16 20.28 -4.70
CA THR A 28 9.59 20.13 -5.01
C THR A 28 9.89 20.35 -6.48
N ALA A 29 11.17 20.57 -6.81
CA ALA A 29 11.64 20.68 -8.18
C ALA A 29 11.39 19.38 -8.97
N LYS A 30 11.12 19.48 -10.28
CA LYS A 30 10.73 18.39 -11.17
C LYS A 30 11.60 17.12 -11.01
N GLU A 31 12.93 17.27 -11.05
CA GLU A 31 13.85 16.14 -10.94
C GLU A 31 13.71 15.39 -9.59
N LEU A 32 13.56 16.16 -8.51
CA LEU A 32 13.38 15.58 -7.18
C LEU A 32 12.01 14.93 -7.05
N SER A 33 10.97 15.52 -7.64
CA SER A 33 9.62 14.97 -7.64
C SER A 33 9.57 13.56 -8.24
N PHE A 34 10.22 13.33 -9.39
CA PHE A 34 10.29 12.00 -9.99
C PHE A 34 11.01 10.98 -9.11
N LYS A 35 12.09 11.38 -8.44
CA LYS A 35 12.80 10.51 -7.48
C LYS A 35 11.91 10.15 -6.29
N ILE A 36 11.14 11.12 -5.77
CA ILE A 36 10.21 10.91 -4.67
C ILE A 36 9.09 9.96 -5.07
N ILE A 37 8.52 10.10 -6.28
CA ILE A 37 7.47 9.20 -6.77
C ILE A 37 8.01 7.79 -6.97
N HIS A 38 9.22 7.66 -7.49
CA HIS A 38 9.87 6.35 -7.61
C HIS A 38 10.09 5.71 -6.24
N PHE A 39 10.54 6.48 -5.26
CA PHE A 39 10.69 6.01 -3.88
C PHE A 39 9.33 5.63 -3.25
N TYR A 40 8.27 6.43 -3.49
CA TYR A 40 6.90 6.09 -3.11
C TYR A 40 6.49 4.71 -3.64
N THR A 41 6.79 4.44 -4.91
CA THR A 41 6.43 3.19 -5.57
C THR A 41 7.16 1.99 -4.96
N ILE A 42 8.45 2.13 -4.66
CA ILE A 42 9.24 1.10 -3.98
C ILE A 42 8.69 0.84 -2.57
N TYR A 43 8.43 1.91 -1.82
CA TYR A 43 7.84 1.81 -0.49
C TYR A 43 6.48 1.12 -0.51
N PHE A 44 5.65 1.41 -1.52
CA PHE A 44 4.35 0.77 -1.71
C PHE A 44 4.49 -0.75 -1.93
N GLY A 45 5.43 -1.17 -2.76
CA GLY A 45 5.74 -2.59 -2.97
C GLY A 45 6.20 -3.28 -1.67
N ILE A 46 7.09 -2.65 -0.91
CA ILE A 46 7.56 -3.17 0.38
C ILE A 46 6.40 -3.36 1.36
N VAL A 47 5.52 -2.36 1.47
CA VAL A 47 4.35 -2.42 2.36
C VAL A 47 3.40 -3.54 1.94
N ASN A 48 3.12 -3.71 0.64
CA ASN A 48 2.30 -4.80 0.14
C ASN A 48 2.93 -6.17 0.42
N THR A 49 4.23 -6.31 0.28
CA THR A 49 4.96 -7.54 0.64
C THR A 49 4.82 -7.84 2.13
N PHE A 50 4.96 -6.82 2.98
CA PHE A 50 4.78 -6.97 4.43
C PHE A 50 3.36 -7.41 4.78
N ILE A 51 2.34 -6.79 4.18
CA ILE A 51 0.93 -7.15 4.38
C ILE A 51 0.68 -8.58 3.93
N GLY A 52 1.15 -8.96 2.75
CA GLY A 52 1.07 -10.34 2.26
C GLY A 52 1.71 -11.34 3.22
N GLY A 53 2.88 -10.99 3.78
CA GLY A 53 3.58 -11.82 4.77
C GLY A 53 2.80 -12.03 6.07
N THR A 54 1.91 -11.12 6.46
CA THR A 54 1.09 -11.31 7.68
C THR A 54 0.12 -12.49 7.57
N PHE A 55 -0.30 -12.87 6.35
CA PHE A 55 -1.15 -14.05 6.14
C PHE A 55 -0.43 -15.36 6.45
N TRP A 56 0.90 -15.40 6.31
CA TRP A 56 1.70 -16.55 6.71
C TRP A 56 1.61 -16.83 8.22
N TRP A 57 1.66 -15.78 9.04
CA TRP A 57 1.62 -15.88 10.49
C TRP A 57 0.22 -16.19 11.04
N ASN A 58 -0.83 -15.74 10.33
CA ASN A 58 -2.22 -15.96 10.72
C ASN A 58 -2.74 -17.39 10.40
N SER A 59 -1.88 -18.28 9.91
CA SER A 59 -2.21 -19.67 9.61
C SER A 59 -2.70 -20.50 10.82
N GLY A 60 -2.51 -20.01 12.06
CA GLY A 60 -3.11 -20.59 13.27
C GLY A 60 -4.65 -20.51 13.36
N LEU A 61 -5.31 -19.92 12.36
CA LEU A 61 -6.76 -19.77 12.26
C LEU A 61 -7.32 -20.59 11.09
N LYS A 62 -7.33 -21.93 11.22
CA LYS A 62 -7.72 -22.92 10.20
C LYS A 62 -6.70 -23.06 9.08
N ASP A 63 -6.07 -24.23 9.03
CA ASP A 63 -5.18 -24.71 7.98
C ASP A 63 -5.79 -24.47 6.59
N SER A 64 -5.45 -23.37 5.99
CA SER A 64 -5.76 -23.17 4.60
C SER A 64 -4.43 -22.96 3.88
N ASN A 65 -4.04 -23.95 3.10
CA ASN A 65 -2.95 -23.85 2.13
C ASN A 65 -3.08 -22.60 1.26
N TYR A 66 -4.30 -22.06 1.14
CA TYR A 66 -4.63 -20.82 0.44
C TYR A 66 -3.97 -19.59 1.07
N ASN A 67 -3.85 -19.49 2.40
CA ASN A 67 -3.22 -18.34 3.05
C ASN A 67 -1.72 -18.25 2.71
N HIS A 68 -1.05 -19.40 2.70
CA HIS A 68 0.37 -19.47 2.30
C HIS A 68 0.54 -19.12 0.82
N LEU A 69 -0.35 -19.62 -0.04
CA LEU A 69 -0.32 -19.32 -1.47
C LEU A 69 -0.54 -17.82 -1.72
N ILE A 70 -1.52 -17.19 -1.07
CA ILE A 70 -1.79 -15.76 -1.18
C ILE A 70 -0.58 -14.95 -0.70
N SER A 71 0.04 -15.34 0.42
CA SER A 71 1.24 -14.67 0.93
C SER A 71 2.38 -14.71 -0.07
N ILE A 72 2.66 -15.86 -0.68
CA ILE A 72 3.72 -16.02 -1.67
C ILE A 72 3.40 -15.21 -2.92
N ILE A 73 2.20 -15.36 -3.49
CA ILE A 73 1.80 -14.66 -4.71
C ILE A 73 1.83 -13.14 -4.51
N SER A 74 1.28 -12.64 -3.41
CA SER A 74 1.26 -11.20 -3.14
C SER A 74 2.68 -10.63 -3.02
N SER A 75 3.60 -11.34 -2.36
CA SER A 75 4.98 -10.91 -2.24
C SER A 75 5.70 -10.91 -3.59
N LEU A 76 5.47 -11.91 -4.42
CA LEU A 76 6.05 -11.98 -5.78
C LEU A 76 5.50 -10.85 -6.67
N VAL A 77 4.19 -10.60 -6.66
CA VAL A 77 3.58 -9.51 -7.44
C VAL A 77 4.10 -8.15 -6.97
N ALA A 78 4.24 -7.93 -5.67
CA ALA A 78 4.79 -6.70 -5.12
C ALA A 78 6.26 -6.50 -5.52
N CYS A 79 7.09 -7.53 -5.44
CA CYS A 79 8.48 -7.49 -5.92
C CYS A 79 8.55 -7.21 -7.43
N PHE A 80 7.70 -7.88 -8.23
CA PHE A 80 7.66 -7.67 -9.66
C PHE A 80 7.23 -6.25 -10.04
N SER A 81 6.30 -5.64 -9.27
CA SER A 81 5.90 -4.25 -9.47
C SER A 81 7.06 -3.26 -9.27
N ILE A 82 8.00 -3.55 -8.36
CA ILE A 82 9.19 -2.72 -8.16
C ILE A 82 10.07 -2.74 -9.41
N PHE A 83 10.24 -3.90 -10.06
CA PHE A 83 10.96 -3.98 -11.33
C PHE A 83 10.25 -3.23 -12.45
N ILE A 84 8.92 -3.32 -12.53
CA ILE A 84 8.11 -2.57 -13.50
C ILE A 84 8.28 -1.05 -13.31
N SER A 85 8.50 -0.58 -12.08
CA SER A 85 8.68 0.85 -11.80
C SER A 85 9.89 1.47 -12.53
N LEU A 86 10.88 0.67 -12.92
CA LEU A 86 12.02 1.10 -13.73
C LEU A 86 11.60 1.46 -15.16
N SER A 87 10.54 0.83 -15.69
CA SER A 87 10.03 1.08 -17.04
C SER A 87 8.82 2.00 -17.04
N SER A 88 7.90 1.83 -16.07
CA SER A 88 6.67 2.60 -15.96
C SER A 88 6.23 2.73 -14.50
N ILE A 89 6.47 3.90 -13.94
CA ILE A 89 6.09 4.23 -12.55
C ILE A 89 4.56 4.15 -12.40
N ALA A 90 3.79 4.69 -13.35
CA ALA A 90 2.33 4.69 -13.29
C ALA A 90 1.75 3.26 -13.25
N LEU A 91 2.26 2.37 -14.10
CA LEU A 91 1.83 0.97 -14.13
C LEU A 91 2.15 0.25 -12.82
N SER A 92 3.32 0.50 -12.26
CA SER A 92 3.72 -0.07 -10.97
C SER A 92 2.82 0.41 -9.83
N ILE A 93 2.45 1.70 -9.78
CA ILE A 93 1.50 2.22 -8.79
C ILE A 93 0.15 1.53 -8.94
N LEU A 94 -0.37 1.35 -10.16
CA LEU A 94 -1.63 0.67 -10.42
C LEU A 94 -1.62 -0.79 -9.95
N ILE A 95 -0.55 -1.53 -10.23
CA ILE A 95 -0.39 -2.93 -9.78
C ILE A 95 -0.41 -2.99 -8.24
N ASN A 96 0.37 -2.14 -7.58
CA ASN A 96 0.43 -2.08 -6.12
C ASN A 96 -0.93 -1.68 -5.51
N LEU A 97 -1.66 -0.75 -6.15
CA LEU A 97 -2.98 -0.33 -5.72
C LEU A 97 -4.01 -1.46 -5.83
N MET A 98 -4.01 -2.19 -6.94
CA MET A 98 -4.86 -3.38 -7.10
C MET A 98 -4.54 -4.44 -6.06
N LEU A 99 -3.26 -4.72 -5.85
CA LEU A 99 -2.80 -5.71 -4.86
C LEU A 99 -3.24 -5.33 -3.44
N LEU A 100 -3.06 -4.06 -3.03
CA LEU A 100 -3.47 -3.57 -1.71
C LEU A 100 -4.98 -3.78 -1.48
N ASN A 101 -5.81 -3.41 -2.47
CA ASN A 101 -7.26 -3.55 -2.36
C ASN A 101 -7.69 -5.01 -2.32
N LEU A 102 -7.09 -5.89 -3.14
CA LEU A 102 -7.36 -7.33 -3.11
C LEU A 102 -7.00 -7.96 -1.77
N LEU A 103 -5.83 -7.61 -1.21
CA LEU A 103 -5.41 -8.09 0.12
C LEU A 103 -6.34 -7.59 1.21
N SER A 104 -6.80 -6.33 1.15
CA SER A 104 -7.75 -5.77 2.10
C SER A 104 -9.12 -6.46 2.04
N LEU A 105 -9.63 -6.73 0.83
CA LEU A 105 -10.88 -7.48 0.64
C LEU A 105 -10.77 -8.91 1.18
N TYR A 106 -9.66 -9.58 0.88
CA TYR A 106 -9.41 -10.92 1.40
C TYR A 106 -9.36 -10.96 2.93
N GLU A 107 -8.62 -10.03 3.53
CA GLU A 107 -8.49 -9.89 4.98
C GLU A 107 -9.84 -9.61 5.64
N ASN A 108 -10.65 -8.71 5.08
CA ASN A 108 -11.98 -8.40 5.58
C ASN A 108 -12.89 -9.63 5.56
N ASN A 109 -12.91 -10.39 4.47
CA ASN A 109 -13.72 -11.61 4.37
C ASN A 109 -13.29 -12.68 5.39
N PHE A 110 -11.97 -12.77 5.64
CA PHE A 110 -11.42 -13.76 6.56
C PHE A 110 -11.63 -13.42 8.03
N LEU A 111 -11.61 -12.13 8.40
CA LEU A 111 -11.68 -11.66 9.78
C LEU A 111 -13.08 -11.18 10.20
N ARG A 112 -14.03 -11.06 9.26
CA ARG A 112 -15.35 -10.45 9.45
C ARG A 112 -16.11 -11.03 10.66
N ASP A 113 -16.03 -12.34 10.84
CA ASP A 113 -16.81 -13.06 11.87
C ASP A 113 -16.13 -13.07 13.25
N LYS A 114 -14.97 -12.41 13.38
CA LYS A 114 -14.18 -12.43 14.61
C LYS A 114 -14.27 -11.11 15.34
N VAL A 115 -15.16 -11.03 16.34
CA VAL A 115 -15.40 -9.84 17.19
C VAL A 115 -14.10 -9.21 17.72
N LYS A 116 -13.10 -10.04 18.05
CA LYS A 116 -11.81 -9.59 18.59
C LYS A 116 -11.03 -8.69 17.64
N PHE A 117 -11.29 -8.75 16.33
CA PHE A 117 -10.51 -8.02 15.30
C PHE A 117 -11.27 -6.84 14.68
N GLN A 118 -12.48 -6.52 15.12
CA GLN A 118 -13.28 -5.45 14.52
C GLN A 118 -12.57 -4.09 14.52
N ASN A 119 -11.97 -3.68 15.63
CA ASN A 119 -11.21 -2.43 15.71
C ASN A 119 -10.00 -2.40 14.77
N TYR A 120 -9.33 -3.54 14.60
CA TYR A 120 -8.22 -3.68 13.66
C TYR A 120 -8.71 -3.55 12.22
N ILE A 121 -9.81 -4.20 11.86
CA ILE A 121 -10.41 -4.15 10.51
C ILE A 121 -10.78 -2.70 10.15
N VAL A 122 -11.43 -1.98 11.07
CA VAL A 122 -11.79 -0.57 10.83
C VAL A 122 -10.55 0.28 10.57
N THR A 123 -9.51 0.15 11.40
CA THR A 123 -8.24 0.88 11.21
C THR A 123 -7.57 0.50 9.90
N ARG A 124 -7.59 -0.78 9.55
CA ARG A 124 -7.00 -1.31 8.33
C ARG A 124 -7.71 -0.79 7.07
N ASN A 125 -9.03 -0.76 7.09
CA ASN A 125 -9.83 -0.21 5.99
C ASN A 125 -9.58 1.28 5.81
N MET A 126 -9.56 2.07 6.89
CA MET A 126 -9.20 3.49 6.85
C MET A 126 -7.82 3.70 6.25
N ALA A 127 -6.84 2.90 6.66
CA ALA A 127 -5.48 2.95 6.10
C ALA A 127 -5.48 2.67 4.59
N THR A 128 -6.21 1.63 4.15
CA THR A 128 -6.34 1.29 2.73
C THR A 128 -6.96 2.43 1.92
N TYR A 129 -8.01 3.08 2.43
CA TYR A 129 -8.61 4.25 1.78
C TYR A 129 -7.62 5.40 1.64
N LEU A 130 -6.90 5.74 2.71
CA LEU A 130 -5.93 6.84 2.69
C LEU A 130 -4.78 6.55 1.71
N VAL A 131 -4.25 5.33 1.71
CA VAL A 131 -3.19 4.93 0.76
C VAL A 131 -3.72 4.94 -0.69
N THR A 132 -4.98 4.54 -0.91
CA THR A 132 -5.62 4.63 -2.23
C THR A 132 -5.70 6.08 -2.72
N LEU A 133 -6.09 7.01 -1.84
CA LEU A 133 -6.11 8.44 -2.18
C LEU A 133 -4.71 8.98 -2.52
N THR A 134 -3.69 8.59 -1.74
CA THR A 134 -2.30 9.01 -2.03
C THR A 134 -1.81 8.45 -3.37
N ALA A 135 -2.17 7.22 -3.73
CA ALA A 135 -1.83 6.63 -5.02
C ALA A 135 -2.50 7.35 -6.19
N ILE A 136 -3.77 7.74 -6.05
CA ILE A 136 -4.48 8.55 -7.05
C ILE A 136 -3.80 9.91 -7.22
N LEU A 137 -3.38 10.57 -6.13
CA LEU A 137 -2.64 11.84 -6.18
C LEU A 137 -1.31 11.69 -6.94
N GLN A 138 -0.59 10.59 -6.75
CA GLN A 138 0.66 10.31 -7.48
C GLN A 138 0.41 10.10 -8.98
N ILE A 139 -0.64 9.35 -9.33
CA ILE A 139 -1.02 9.15 -10.72
C ILE A 139 -1.43 10.48 -11.35
N ALA A 140 -2.24 11.29 -10.66
CA ALA A 140 -2.63 12.62 -11.13
C ALA A 140 -1.43 13.53 -11.37
N PHE A 141 -0.41 13.47 -10.50
CA PHE A 141 0.84 14.21 -10.70
C PHE A 141 1.58 13.76 -11.96
N LEU A 142 1.70 12.46 -12.21
CA LEU A 142 2.40 11.91 -13.38
C LEU A 142 1.72 12.30 -14.71
N PHE A 143 0.40 12.45 -14.71
CA PHE A 143 -0.38 12.84 -15.89
C PHE A 143 -0.67 14.34 -15.96
N ASN A 144 -0.05 15.17 -15.11
CA ASN A 144 -0.25 16.61 -15.13
C ASN A 144 0.42 17.24 -16.37
N PRO A 145 -0.37 17.84 -17.30
CA PRO A 145 0.16 18.39 -18.55
C PRO A 145 1.13 19.57 -18.35
N TYR A 146 1.01 20.29 -17.24
CA TYR A 146 1.89 21.42 -16.90
C TYR A 146 3.33 20.98 -16.58
N LEU A 147 3.54 19.72 -16.24
CA LEU A 147 4.86 19.16 -15.95
C LEU A 147 5.55 18.60 -17.21
N THR A 148 4.79 18.27 -18.24
CA THR A 148 5.31 17.73 -19.50
C THR A 148 5.78 18.81 -20.48
N ASN A 149 5.22 20.04 -20.40
CA ASN A 149 5.48 21.13 -21.34
C ASN A 149 6.60 22.08 -20.92
N SER A 150 7.33 21.80 -19.86
CA SER A 150 8.46 22.64 -19.36
C SER A 150 9.82 22.01 -19.66
N SER A 151 9.93 21.35 -20.81
CA SER A 151 11.22 20.85 -21.34
C SER A 151 11.70 21.72 -22.47
#